data_6dacc177ed90781faaae46643d5a6335
#
_entry.id   6dacc177ed90781faaae46643d5a6335
#
_cell.length_a   1.000
_cell.length_b   1.000
_cell.length_c   1.000
_cell.angle_alpha   90.00
_cell.angle_beta   90.00
_cell.angle_gamma   90.00
#
_symmetry.space_group_name_H-M   'P 1'
#
loop_
_entity.id
_entity.type
_entity.pdbx_description
1 polymer ?
#
loop_
_entity_poly.entity_id
_entity_poly.type
_entity_poly.pdbx_seq_one_letter_code
_entity_poly.pdbx_strand_id
1 'polypeptide(L)'
;MYLQKINLKNKYALVTGAGKGLGRACSIAMAEAGATVIALSRTPSDLNKLEKDIKKIKGKVIKVPCDVMNYEELKTKLEKIKIIDVLVNNAGTNIPEPFEKIKQTSMNYLVDLNLKAAFNVAQLVVKKMLKNKKRPGSIINMSSQLGHVGMGGRNVYNMTKFGIEGLTKGMGVELAKRNIRVNTVAPTF
;
A
#
# COMPACT_ATOMS: atom_id res chain seq x y z
N MET A 1 3.24 0.75 27.78
CA MET A 1 2.90 -0.01 26.56
C MET A 1 3.40 0.78 25.35
N TYR A 2 4.18 0.19 24.43
CA TYR A 2 4.80 0.92 23.30
C TYR A 2 3.78 1.61 22.39
N LEU A 3 2.64 0.96 22.13
CA LEU A 3 1.56 1.51 21.29
C LEU A 3 0.95 2.80 21.83
N GLN A 4 1.02 3.05 23.13
CA GLN A 4 0.54 4.32 23.71
C GLN A 4 1.37 5.54 23.29
N LYS A 5 2.60 5.33 22.82
CA LYS A 5 3.48 6.39 22.29
C LYS A 5 3.23 6.68 20.80
N ILE A 6 2.55 5.79 20.08
CA ILE A 6 2.22 5.97 18.66
C ILE A 6 0.89 6.71 18.57
N ASN A 7 0.92 7.93 18.08
CA ASN A 7 -0.27 8.76 17.94
C ASN A 7 -0.41 9.25 16.49
N LEU A 8 -1.45 8.75 15.83
CA LEU A 8 -1.81 9.15 14.47
C LEU A 8 -3.13 9.96 14.43
N LYS A 9 -3.54 10.57 15.56
CA LYS A 9 -4.71 11.47 15.59
C LYS A 9 -4.57 12.55 14.51
N ASN A 10 -5.68 12.84 13.83
CA ASN A 10 -5.73 13.81 12.72
C ASN A 10 -4.85 13.46 11.50
N LYS A 11 -4.37 12.21 11.39
CA LYS A 11 -3.69 11.68 10.21
C LYS A 11 -4.65 10.85 9.37
N TYR A 12 -4.45 10.88 8.06
CA TYR A 12 -5.18 10.11 7.07
C TYR A 12 -4.25 9.06 6.47
N ALA A 13 -4.56 7.78 6.67
CA ALA A 13 -3.75 6.66 6.22
C ALA A 13 -4.46 5.91 5.09
N LEU A 14 -3.95 6.01 3.85
CA LEU A 14 -4.40 5.19 2.73
C LEU A 14 -3.71 3.82 2.80
N VAL A 15 -4.53 2.76 2.79
CA VAL A 15 -4.05 1.38 2.72
C VAL A 15 -4.62 0.72 1.49
N THR A 16 -3.77 0.24 0.58
CA THR A 16 -4.20 -0.54 -0.58
C THR A 16 -4.25 -2.03 -0.25
N GLY A 17 -5.18 -2.77 -0.85
CA GLY A 17 -5.42 -4.16 -0.46
C GLY A 17 -5.93 -4.29 0.97
N ALA A 18 -6.65 -3.28 1.47
CA ALA A 18 -7.07 -3.14 2.86
C ALA A 18 -8.08 -4.21 3.33
N GLY A 19 -8.69 -4.97 2.42
CA GLY A 19 -9.79 -5.88 2.75
C GLY A 19 -9.38 -7.17 3.45
N LYS A 20 -8.15 -7.66 3.23
CA LYS A 20 -7.67 -8.97 3.71
C LYS A 20 -6.20 -8.93 4.15
N GLY A 21 -5.76 -9.99 4.83
CA GLY A 21 -4.36 -10.24 5.18
C GLY A 21 -3.67 -9.06 5.85
N LEU A 22 -2.43 -8.79 5.44
CA LEU A 22 -1.59 -7.73 6.00
C LEU A 22 -2.21 -6.34 5.84
N GLY A 23 -2.83 -6.05 4.70
CA GLY A 23 -3.49 -4.75 4.47
C GLY A 23 -4.63 -4.49 5.46
N ARG A 24 -5.41 -5.55 5.80
CA ARG A 24 -6.45 -5.45 6.83
C ARG A 24 -5.85 -5.24 8.22
N ALA A 25 -4.82 -5.98 8.58
CA ALA A 25 -4.12 -5.81 9.85
C ALA A 25 -3.53 -4.41 10.01
N CYS A 26 -2.85 -3.90 8.96
CA CYS A 26 -2.33 -2.52 8.92
C CYS A 26 -3.46 -1.49 9.10
N SER A 27 -4.61 -1.71 8.44
CA SER A 27 -5.75 -0.79 8.54
C SER A 27 -6.29 -0.71 9.96
N ILE A 28 -6.42 -1.85 10.65
CA ILE A 28 -6.88 -1.90 12.06
C ILE A 28 -5.85 -1.20 12.96
N ALA A 29 -4.56 -1.55 12.84
CA ALA A 29 -3.49 -0.96 13.65
C ALA A 29 -3.39 0.57 13.48
N MET A 30 -3.53 1.07 12.23
CA MET A 30 -3.57 2.52 11.97
C MET A 30 -4.79 3.19 12.62
N ALA A 31 -5.95 2.53 12.61
CA ALA A 31 -7.16 3.03 13.27
C ALA A 31 -7.02 3.03 14.80
N GLU A 32 -6.41 1.99 15.39
CA GLU A 32 -6.09 1.91 16.82
C GLU A 32 -5.14 3.03 17.26
N ALA A 33 -4.17 3.39 16.39
CA ALA A 33 -3.29 4.53 16.61
C ALA A 33 -3.98 5.89 16.41
N GLY A 34 -5.26 5.93 16.04
CA GLY A 34 -6.07 7.15 15.92
C GLY A 34 -6.17 7.75 14.53
N ALA A 35 -5.62 7.10 13.48
CA ALA A 35 -5.75 7.59 12.11
C ALA A 35 -7.18 7.41 11.56
N THR A 36 -7.56 8.29 10.65
CA THR A 36 -8.67 8.00 9.73
C THR A 36 -8.13 7.14 8.60
N VAL A 37 -8.58 5.89 8.52
CA VAL A 37 -8.14 4.94 7.50
C VAL A 37 -8.91 5.15 6.21
N ILE A 38 -8.20 5.29 5.09
CA ILE A 38 -8.77 5.26 3.74
C ILE A 38 -8.49 3.86 3.21
N ALA A 39 -9.50 3.00 3.28
CA ALA A 39 -9.38 1.58 2.95
C ALA A 39 -9.71 1.34 1.48
N LEU A 40 -8.72 1.01 0.67
CA LEU A 40 -8.87 0.74 -0.75
C LEU A 40 -8.74 -0.76 -1.04
N SER A 41 -9.76 -1.33 -1.67
CA SER A 41 -9.80 -2.74 -2.11
C SER A 41 -10.84 -2.94 -3.21
N ARG A 42 -10.64 -3.96 -4.05
CA ARG A 42 -11.58 -4.33 -5.14
C ARG A 42 -12.92 -4.85 -4.62
N THR A 43 -12.92 -5.47 -3.44
CA THR A 43 -14.08 -6.23 -2.93
C THR A 43 -14.84 -5.42 -1.88
N PRO A 44 -16.03 -4.87 -2.21
CA PRO A 44 -16.80 -4.06 -1.27
C PRO A 44 -17.20 -4.81 0.02
N SER A 45 -17.50 -6.11 -0.07
CA SER A 45 -17.87 -6.92 1.10
C SER A 45 -16.73 -7.03 2.12
N ASP A 46 -15.47 -7.09 1.68
CA ASP A 46 -14.30 -7.11 2.56
C ASP A 46 -14.10 -5.75 3.25
N LEU A 47 -14.35 -4.65 2.53
CA LEU A 47 -14.34 -3.31 3.11
C LEU A 47 -15.45 -3.11 4.14
N ASN A 48 -16.63 -3.72 3.92
CA ASN A 48 -17.73 -3.67 4.88
C ASN A 48 -17.39 -4.43 6.18
N LYS A 49 -16.69 -5.57 6.07
CA LYS A 49 -16.19 -6.32 7.24
C LYS A 49 -15.15 -5.49 8.00
N LEU A 50 -14.17 -4.93 7.30
CA LEU A 50 -13.17 -4.06 7.90
C LEU A 50 -13.78 -2.85 8.60
N GLU A 51 -14.78 -2.22 7.99
CA GLU A 51 -15.49 -1.10 8.62
C GLU A 51 -16.14 -1.49 9.96
N LYS A 52 -16.78 -2.67 10.02
CA LYS A 52 -17.36 -3.17 11.26
C LYS A 52 -16.30 -3.33 12.35
N ASP A 53 -15.13 -3.87 12.01
CA ASP A 53 -14.05 -4.07 12.98
C ASP A 53 -13.43 -2.74 13.45
N ILE A 54 -13.21 -1.79 12.53
CA ILE A 54 -12.71 -0.46 12.88
C ILE A 54 -13.73 0.29 13.75
N LYS A 55 -15.04 0.15 13.51
CA LYS A 55 -16.09 0.74 14.35
C LYS A 55 -16.12 0.18 15.76
N LYS A 56 -15.84 -1.13 15.96
CA LYS A 56 -15.77 -1.74 17.31
C LYS A 56 -14.71 -1.06 18.20
N ILE A 57 -13.62 -0.60 17.61
CA ILE A 57 -12.55 0.13 18.31
C ILE A 57 -12.76 1.66 18.27
N LYS A 58 -13.96 2.13 17.91
CA LYS A 58 -14.29 3.56 17.75
C LYS A 58 -13.39 4.30 16.76
N GLY A 59 -12.78 3.59 15.83
CA GLY A 59 -11.94 4.14 14.76
C GLY A 59 -12.75 4.75 13.62
N LYS A 60 -12.06 5.45 12.72
CA LYS A 60 -12.65 6.09 11.53
C LYS A 60 -12.15 5.45 10.26
N VAL A 61 -13.04 5.16 9.30
CA VAL A 61 -12.69 4.59 8.01
C VAL A 61 -13.49 5.21 6.87
N ILE A 62 -12.81 5.43 5.75
CA ILE A 62 -13.39 5.83 4.46
C ILE A 62 -13.17 4.67 3.50
N LYS A 63 -14.24 4.05 3.03
CA LYS A 63 -14.15 2.94 2.07
C LYS A 63 -13.98 3.47 0.66
N VAL A 64 -13.01 2.92 -0.06
CA VAL A 64 -12.73 3.23 -1.47
C VAL A 64 -12.73 1.93 -2.26
N PRO A 65 -13.92 1.43 -2.71
CA PRO A 65 -13.97 0.29 -3.63
C PRO A 65 -13.31 0.70 -4.94
N CYS A 66 -12.18 0.04 -5.29
CA CYS A 66 -11.42 0.34 -6.51
C CYS A 66 -10.40 -0.78 -6.78
N ASP A 67 -10.19 -1.08 -8.07
CA ASP A 67 -9.02 -1.88 -8.49
C ASP A 67 -7.83 -0.95 -8.72
N VAL A 68 -6.72 -1.21 -8.01
CA VAL A 68 -5.47 -0.43 -8.18
C VAL A 68 -4.87 -0.53 -9.58
N MET A 69 -5.25 -1.55 -10.35
CA MET A 69 -4.81 -1.73 -11.74
C MET A 69 -5.60 -0.83 -12.72
N ASN A 70 -6.78 -0.37 -12.33
CA ASN A 70 -7.55 0.59 -13.13
C ASN A 70 -7.11 2.03 -12.80
N TYR A 71 -6.15 2.54 -13.56
CA TYR A 71 -5.53 3.85 -13.29
C TYR A 71 -6.53 5.01 -13.31
N GLU A 72 -7.45 5.07 -14.26
CA GLU A 72 -8.40 6.19 -14.37
C GLU A 72 -9.43 6.18 -13.23
N GLU A 73 -9.93 4.99 -12.86
CA GLU A 73 -10.80 4.86 -11.70
C GLU A 73 -10.07 5.24 -10.41
N LEU A 74 -8.84 4.73 -10.22
CA LEU A 74 -7.99 5.03 -9.07
C LEU A 74 -7.75 6.54 -8.93
N LYS A 75 -7.38 7.21 -10.02
CA LYS A 75 -7.15 8.65 -10.08
C LYS A 75 -8.42 9.41 -9.66
N THR A 76 -9.55 9.11 -10.28
CA THR A 76 -10.85 9.74 -9.96
C THR A 76 -11.24 9.55 -8.49
N LYS A 77 -11.06 8.32 -7.95
CA LYS A 77 -11.37 8.02 -6.53
C LYS A 77 -10.45 8.79 -5.59
N LEU A 78 -9.14 8.82 -5.88
CA LEU A 78 -8.17 9.53 -5.04
C LEU A 78 -8.33 11.04 -5.13
N GLU A 79 -8.77 11.61 -6.24
CA GLU A 79 -9.05 13.04 -6.36
C GLU A 79 -10.07 13.53 -5.33
N LYS A 80 -11.07 12.71 -5.01
CA LYS A 80 -12.10 13.01 -4.00
C LYS A 80 -11.57 13.00 -2.55
N ILE A 81 -10.41 12.41 -2.32
CA ILE A 81 -9.78 12.39 -1.00
C ILE A 81 -8.99 13.69 -0.79
N LYS A 82 -9.35 14.46 0.22
CA LYS A 82 -8.72 15.77 0.46
C LYS A 82 -7.26 15.67 0.93
N ILE A 83 -6.97 14.78 1.86
CA ILE A 83 -5.68 14.68 2.56
C ILE A 83 -5.26 13.21 2.64
N ILE A 84 -3.97 12.94 2.41
CA ILE A 84 -3.32 11.66 2.70
C ILE A 84 -1.97 12.00 3.35
N ASP A 85 -1.75 11.52 4.58
CA ASP A 85 -0.49 11.71 5.32
C ASP A 85 0.38 10.45 5.27
N VAL A 86 -0.28 9.27 5.24
CA VAL A 86 0.40 7.98 5.24
C VAL A 86 -0.13 7.15 4.06
N LEU A 87 0.77 6.49 3.35
CA LEU A 87 0.44 5.44 2.38
C LEU A 87 1.03 4.11 2.87
N VAL A 88 0.19 3.09 3.00
CA VAL A 88 0.59 1.68 3.05
C VAL A 88 0.26 1.05 1.71
N ASN A 89 1.25 0.96 0.86
CA ASN A 89 1.14 0.47 -0.51
C ASN A 89 1.32 -1.06 -0.51
N ASN A 90 0.22 -1.77 -0.21
CA ASN A 90 0.26 -3.19 0.13
C ASN A 90 -0.40 -4.10 -0.93
N ALA A 91 -1.27 -3.59 -1.79
CA ALA A 91 -1.91 -4.42 -2.80
C ALA A 91 -0.89 -5.21 -3.62
N GLY A 92 -1.08 -6.52 -3.70
CA GLY A 92 -0.17 -7.41 -4.42
C GLY A 92 -0.58 -8.87 -4.24
N THR A 93 0.02 -9.74 -5.04
CA THR A 93 -0.19 -11.19 -5.00
C THR A 93 1.05 -11.93 -5.49
N ASN A 94 1.00 -13.24 -5.39
CA ASN A 94 2.03 -14.14 -5.92
C ASN A 94 1.36 -15.31 -6.65
N ILE A 95 1.96 -15.74 -7.76
CA ILE A 95 1.59 -16.91 -8.54
C ILE A 95 2.86 -17.76 -8.69
N PRO A 96 2.99 -18.84 -7.90
CA PRO A 96 4.15 -19.73 -8.01
C PRO A 96 4.10 -20.55 -9.28
N GLU A 97 5.17 -20.48 -10.08
CA GLU A 97 5.35 -21.29 -11.29
C GLU A 97 6.84 -21.64 -11.45
N PRO A 98 7.21 -22.88 -11.88
CA PRO A 98 8.57 -23.20 -12.29
C PRO A 98 9.01 -22.27 -13.41
N PHE A 99 10.31 -21.89 -13.44
CA PHE A 99 10.81 -20.86 -14.34
C PHE A 99 10.48 -21.11 -15.80
N GLU A 100 10.68 -22.34 -16.27
CA GLU A 100 10.46 -22.77 -17.66
C GLU A 100 8.96 -22.88 -18.02
N LYS A 101 8.05 -22.81 -17.01
CA LYS A 101 6.59 -22.93 -17.19
C LYS A 101 5.86 -21.62 -16.90
N ILE A 102 6.57 -20.54 -16.64
CA ILE A 102 5.95 -19.25 -16.35
C ILE A 102 5.14 -18.79 -17.56
N LYS A 103 3.85 -18.58 -17.34
CA LYS A 103 2.94 -18.06 -18.36
C LYS A 103 3.12 -16.55 -18.51
N GLN A 104 3.12 -16.06 -19.74
CA GLN A 104 3.18 -14.60 -19.99
C GLN A 104 2.02 -13.86 -19.31
N THR A 105 0.84 -14.46 -19.24
CA THR A 105 -0.31 -13.89 -18.53
C THR A 105 -0.04 -13.73 -17.04
N SER A 106 0.58 -14.72 -16.39
CA SER A 106 0.97 -14.64 -14.96
C SER A 106 2.04 -13.58 -14.75
N MET A 107 3.05 -13.55 -15.63
CA MET A 107 4.13 -12.55 -15.56
C MET A 107 3.55 -11.13 -15.68
N ASN A 108 2.77 -10.88 -16.72
CA ASN A 108 2.17 -9.56 -16.96
C ASN A 108 1.28 -9.13 -15.78
N TYR A 109 0.41 -10.03 -15.30
CA TYR A 109 -0.46 -9.74 -14.16
C TYR A 109 0.32 -9.39 -12.89
N LEU A 110 1.38 -10.14 -12.56
CA LEU A 110 2.21 -9.87 -11.38
C LEU A 110 2.96 -8.54 -11.52
N VAL A 111 3.51 -8.24 -12.69
CA VAL A 111 4.19 -6.96 -12.95
C VAL A 111 3.20 -5.80 -12.87
N ASP A 112 2.03 -5.95 -13.48
CA ASP A 112 1.01 -4.90 -13.49
C ASP A 112 0.48 -4.63 -12.07
N LEU A 113 0.19 -5.66 -11.29
CA LEU A 113 -0.36 -5.49 -9.94
C LEU A 113 0.72 -5.08 -8.93
N ASN A 114 1.84 -5.83 -8.86
CA ASN A 114 2.80 -5.65 -7.77
C ASN A 114 3.74 -4.46 -7.99
N LEU A 115 3.94 -4.04 -9.24
CA LEU A 115 4.93 -3.01 -9.56
C LEU A 115 4.29 -1.78 -10.19
N LYS A 116 3.61 -1.91 -11.35
CA LYS A 116 3.02 -0.74 -12.03
C LYS A 116 1.90 -0.11 -11.20
N ALA A 117 0.98 -0.90 -10.65
CA ALA A 117 -0.08 -0.36 -9.82
C ALA A 117 0.47 0.27 -8.54
N ALA A 118 1.48 -0.33 -7.91
CA ALA A 118 2.15 0.24 -6.75
C ALA A 118 2.80 1.59 -7.07
N PHE A 119 3.49 1.71 -8.22
CA PHE A 119 4.05 2.96 -8.71
C PHE A 119 2.95 4.01 -8.93
N ASN A 120 1.87 3.66 -9.61
CA ASN A 120 0.76 4.58 -9.91
C ASN A 120 0.10 5.12 -8.64
N VAL A 121 -0.17 4.25 -7.67
CA VAL A 121 -0.71 4.65 -6.36
C VAL A 121 0.25 5.63 -5.68
N ALA A 122 1.53 5.28 -5.60
CA ALA A 122 2.54 6.12 -4.97
C ALA A 122 2.63 7.49 -5.64
N GLN A 123 2.66 7.55 -6.99
CA GLN A 123 2.73 8.80 -7.74
C GLN A 123 1.51 9.70 -7.48
N LEU A 124 0.30 9.14 -7.51
CA LEU A 124 -0.93 9.90 -7.24
C LEU A 124 -0.95 10.44 -5.80
N VAL A 125 -0.51 9.62 -4.84
CA VAL A 125 -0.42 10.03 -3.43
C VAL A 125 0.64 11.10 -3.22
N VAL A 126 1.83 10.95 -3.81
CA VAL A 126 2.90 11.98 -3.74
C VAL A 126 2.43 13.30 -4.30
N LYS A 127 1.78 13.31 -5.48
CA LYS A 127 1.19 14.55 -6.03
C LYS A 127 0.24 15.23 -5.05
N LYS A 128 -0.50 14.46 -4.27
CA LYS A 128 -1.43 14.96 -3.24
C LYS A 128 -0.70 15.45 -1.99
N MET A 129 0.29 14.71 -1.50
CA MET A 129 1.13 15.12 -0.35
C MET A 129 1.85 16.44 -0.64
N LEU A 130 2.40 16.62 -1.84
CA LEU A 130 3.12 17.83 -2.25
C LEU A 130 2.23 19.08 -2.34
N LYS A 131 0.93 18.94 -2.58
CA LYS A 131 -0.03 20.05 -2.49
C LYS A 131 -0.20 20.55 -1.05
N ASN A 132 0.09 19.72 -0.07
CA ASN A 132 -0.09 20.03 1.35
C ASN A 132 1.26 20.16 2.08
N LYS A 133 2.08 21.14 1.68
CA LYS A 133 3.46 21.34 2.11
C LYS A 133 3.67 21.43 3.63
N LYS A 134 2.61 21.75 4.40
CA LYS A 134 2.68 21.87 5.87
C LYS A 134 2.58 20.54 6.61
N ARG A 135 2.31 19.43 5.91
CA ARG A 135 2.12 18.11 6.52
C ARG A 135 3.20 17.13 6.05
N PRO A 136 3.98 16.52 6.96
CA PRO A 136 4.94 15.51 6.58
C PRO A 136 4.24 14.27 6.01
N GLY A 137 4.81 13.69 4.97
CA GLY A 137 4.33 12.45 4.36
C GLY A 137 5.12 11.22 4.84
N SER A 138 4.46 10.05 4.86
CA SER A 138 5.13 8.77 5.08
C SER A 138 4.57 7.72 4.14
N ILE A 139 5.44 7.08 3.37
CA ILE A 139 5.08 6.01 2.43
C ILE A 139 5.76 4.73 2.87
N ILE A 140 4.99 3.67 2.97
CA ILE A 140 5.44 2.32 3.29
C ILE A 140 5.04 1.44 2.11
N ASN A 141 6.03 0.96 1.34
CA ASN A 141 5.81 -0.01 0.29
C ASN A 141 5.96 -1.42 0.87
N MET A 142 4.95 -2.26 0.68
CA MET A 142 4.99 -3.64 1.13
C MET A 142 5.87 -4.46 0.20
N SER A 143 7.09 -4.71 0.64
CA SER A 143 8.05 -5.59 -0.01
C SER A 143 7.83 -7.05 0.41
N SER A 144 8.87 -7.80 0.51
CA SER A 144 8.95 -9.19 0.98
C SER A 144 10.40 -9.49 1.32
N GLN A 145 10.66 -10.51 2.13
CA GLN A 145 11.96 -11.16 2.19
C GLN A 145 12.49 -11.44 0.76
N LEU A 146 11.59 -11.78 -0.17
CA LEU A 146 11.93 -12.06 -1.57
C LEU A 146 12.21 -10.80 -2.42
N GLY A 147 12.29 -9.64 -1.82
CA GLY A 147 12.90 -8.43 -2.36
C GLY A 147 14.40 -8.32 -2.05
N HIS A 148 14.96 -9.27 -1.29
CA HIS A 148 16.36 -9.29 -0.84
C HIS A 148 17.05 -10.60 -1.13
N VAL A 149 16.31 -11.72 -1.19
CA VAL A 149 16.81 -13.06 -1.48
C VAL A 149 15.96 -13.74 -2.56
N GLY A 150 16.52 -14.76 -3.23
CA GLY A 150 15.81 -15.55 -4.23
C GLY A 150 15.07 -16.74 -3.62
N MET A 151 13.98 -17.17 -4.28
CA MET A 151 13.29 -18.42 -3.99
C MET A 151 12.81 -19.06 -5.28
N GLY A 152 13.05 -20.37 -5.43
CA GLY A 152 12.57 -21.16 -6.57
C GLY A 152 11.05 -21.11 -6.71
N GLY A 153 10.56 -21.16 -7.96
CA GLY A 153 9.15 -21.11 -8.27
C GLY A 153 8.47 -19.75 -8.05
N ARG A 154 9.25 -18.69 -7.72
CA ARG A 154 8.71 -17.36 -7.43
C ARG A 154 9.44 -16.24 -8.18
N ASN A 155 10.01 -16.56 -9.35
CA ASN A 155 10.92 -15.66 -10.06
C ASN A 155 10.29 -14.31 -10.40
N VAL A 156 9.08 -14.29 -10.94
CA VAL A 156 8.38 -13.03 -11.25
C VAL A 156 8.05 -12.25 -9.98
N TYR A 157 7.62 -12.93 -8.92
CA TYR A 157 7.37 -12.27 -7.64
C TYR A 157 8.66 -11.67 -7.06
N ASN A 158 9.78 -12.43 -7.07
CA ASN A 158 11.09 -11.92 -6.68
C ASN A 158 11.41 -10.64 -7.46
N MET A 159 11.33 -10.71 -8.80
CA MET A 159 11.59 -9.56 -9.69
C MET A 159 10.74 -8.34 -9.29
N THR A 160 9.45 -8.53 -9.03
CA THR A 160 8.58 -7.41 -8.62
C THR A 160 8.96 -6.84 -7.26
N LYS A 161 9.36 -7.67 -6.30
CA LYS A 161 9.73 -7.21 -4.94
C LYS A 161 11.10 -6.54 -4.91
N PHE A 162 12.08 -7.01 -5.68
CA PHE A 162 13.32 -6.26 -5.94
C PHE A 162 13.05 -4.90 -6.61
N GLY A 163 12.09 -4.86 -7.56
CA GLY A 163 11.65 -3.62 -8.18
C GLY A 163 11.04 -2.62 -7.17
N ILE A 164 10.27 -3.11 -6.20
CA ILE A 164 9.71 -2.28 -5.10
C ILE A 164 10.82 -1.72 -4.20
N GLU A 165 11.88 -2.50 -3.90
CA GLU A 165 13.04 -2.01 -3.16
C GLU A 165 13.76 -0.89 -3.93
N GLY A 166 13.99 -1.08 -5.24
CA GLY A 166 14.58 -0.05 -6.09
C GLY A 166 13.74 1.22 -6.16
N LEU A 167 12.43 1.08 -6.39
CA LEU A 167 11.48 2.20 -6.39
C LEU A 167 11.52 2.97 -5.06
N THR A 168 11.54 2.25 -3.94
CA THR A 168 11.55 2.86 -2.61
C THR A 168 12.81 3.67 -2.36
N LYS A 169 13.97 3.15 -2.76
CA LYS A 169 15.26 3.87 -2.65
C LYS A 169 15.26 5.15 -3.49
N GLY A 170 14.85 5.06 -4.76
CA GLY A 170 14.76 6.23 -5.65
C GLY A 170 13.82 7.30 -5.11
N MET A 171 12.61 6.91 -4.71
CA MET A 171 11.64 7.81 -4.08
C MET A 171 12.17 8.42 -2.77
N GLY A 172 12.86 7.62 -1.94
CA GLY A 172 13.42 8.07 -0.66
C GLY A 172 14.42 9.20 -0.84
N VAL A 173 15.33 9.07 -1.80
CA VAL A 173 16.33 10.10 -2.13
C VAL A 173 15.64 11.36 -2.70
N GLU A 174 14.73 11.21 -3.64
CA GLU A 174 14.07 12.33 -4.31
C GLU A 174 13.16 13.13 -3.39
N LEU A 175 12.40 12.44 -2.52
CA LEU A 175 11.33 13.05 -1.73
C LEU A 175 11.78 13.50 -0.33
N ALA A 176 12.99 13.14 0.12
CA ALA A 176 13.52 13.49 1.44
C ALA A 176 13.47 15.01 1.69
N LYS A 177 13.95 15.81 0.73
CA LYS A 177 13.95 17.29 0.82
C LYS A 177 12.53 17.91 0.79
N ARG A 178 11.51 17.09 0.51
CA ARG A 178 10.09 17.49 0.44
C ARG A 178 9.30 17.03 1.66
N ASN A 179 10.02 16.60 2.72
CA ASN A 179 9.44 16.12 3.97
C ASN A 179 8.50 14.89 3.79
N ILE A 180 8.83 14.01 2.83
CA ILE A 180 8.16 12.73 2.60
C ILE A 180 9.19 11.62 2.78
N ARG A 181 8.95 10.76 3.76
CA ARG A 181 9.76 9.57 4.02
C ARG A 181 9.20 8.38 3.24
N VAL A 182 10.08 7.57 2.67
CA VAL A 182 9.68 6.37 1.93
C VAL A 182 10.52 5.19 2.41
N ASN A 183 9.84 4.12 2.84
CA ASN A 183 10.48 2.93 3.38
C ASN A 183 9.76 1.67 2.88
N THR A 184 10.39 0.52 3.03
CA THR A 184 9.78 -0.80 2.85
C THR A 184 9.52 -1.48 4.19
N VAL A 185 8.55 -2.37 4.19
CA VAL A 185 8.42 -3.45 5.17
C VAL A 185 8.51 -4.75 4.37
N ALA A 186 9.39 -5.64 4.76
CA ALA A 186 9.69 -6.89 4.08
C ALA A 186 9.28 -8.11 4.93
N PRO A 187 7.98 -8.48 4.95
CA PRO A 187 7.52 -9.64 5.69
C PRO A 187 8.18 -10.93 5.20
N THR A 188 8.33 -11.88 6.13
CA THR A 188 8.72 -13.27 5.87
C THR A 188 7.61 -14.21 6.34
N PHE A 189 7.87 -15.53 6.29
CA PHE A 189 6.94 -16.57 6.75
C PHE A 189 6.89 -16.64 8.28
#